data_651d16e77ef0c3d0ecef30c7a22f9cdb
#
_entry.id   651d16e77ef0c3d0ecef30c7a22f9cdb
#
_cell.length_a   1.000
_cell.length_b   1.000
_cell.length_c   1.000
_cell.angle_alpha   90.00
_cell.angle_beta   90.00
_cell.angle_gamma   90.00
#
_symmetry.space_group_name_H-M   'P 1'
#
loop_
_entity.id
_entity.type
_entity.pdbx_description
1 polymer ?
#
loop_
_entity_poly.entity_id
_entity_poly.type
_entity_poly.pdbx_seq_one_letter_code
_entity_poly.pdbx_strand_id
1 'polypeptide(L)'
;MDMLEAAKTQHIVAPAINWLIATLNEAEAFGYSHAQAEKVGYKRELEAAIKGLREMHERGIVVLPGGDYGFAWTPHGTYARDLEHFVKLLGFTEHEALIAATAGVATLMMRSNDLGKIQPGYKGDCILIDGNPLDDITILQDHSKLNVICINGRVHKAGRKEYVAPLLADQDGNAQVIMPDVEYPDVERRMQKAY
;
A
#
# COMPACT_ATOMS: atom_id res chain seq x y z
N MET A 1 -21.13 7.94 -15.91
CA MET A 1 -20.87 6.54 -15.48
C MET A 1 -20.90 5.58 -16.68
N ASP A 2 -21.97 5.53 -17.47
CA ASP A 2 -22.11 4.58 -18.59
C ASP A 2 -21.00 4.65 -19.65
N MET A 3 -20.48 5.84 -19.94
CA MET A 3 -19.32 5.99 -20.85
C MET A 3 -18.04 5.37 -20.29
N LEU A 4 -17.82 5.50 -18.97
CA LEU A 4 -16.66 4.88 -18.31
C LEU A 4 -16.81 3.36 -18.29
N GLU A 5 -18.02 2.86 -18.05
CA GLU A 5 -18.29 1.42 -18.08
C GLU A 5 -18.08 0.84 -19.47
N ALA A 6 -18.56 1.51 -20.52
CA ALA A 6 -18.37 1.09 -21.89
C ALA A 6 -16.88 1.04 -22.30
N ALA A 7 -16.06 1.88 -21.70
CA ALA A 7 -14.62 1.98 -21.95
C ALA A 7 -13.75 1.48 -20.77
N LYS A 8 -14.27 0.65 -19.88
CA LYS A 8 -13.61 0.22 -18.63
C LYS A 8 -12.25 -0.47 -18.82
N THR A 9 -11.99 -1.02 -19.99
CA THR A 9 -10.69 -1.59 -20.34
C THR A 9 -9.66 -0.57 -20.81
N GLN A 10 -10.06 0.68 -21.01
CA GLN A 10 -9.22 1.78 -21.53
C GLN A 10 -8.93 2.86 -20.48
N HIS A 11 -9.65 2.84 -19.35
CA HIS A 11 -9.55 3.85 -18.32
C HIS A 11 -9.22 3.24 -16.96
N ILE A 12 -8.40 3.95 -16.21
CA ILE A 12 -8.04 3.64 -14.83
C ILE A 12 -8.34 4.89 -14.00
N VAL A 13 -8.99 4.70 -12.85
CA VAL A 13 -9.31 5.77 -11.90
C VAL A 13 -8.41 5.64 -10.67
N ALA A 14 -7.64 6.69 -10.37
CA ALA A 14 -6.87 6.82 -9.13
C ALA A 14 -7.44 8.01 -8.34
N PRO A 15 -8.29 7.76 -7.33
CA PRO A 15 -9.22 8.77 -6.82
C PRO A 15 -8.66 9.73 -5.78
N ALA A 16 -7.44 9.53 -5.27
CA ALA A 16 -6.84 10.32 -4.19
C ALA A 16 -7.78 10.53 -2.96
N ILE A 17 -8.58 9.50 -2.63
CA ILE A 17 -9.61 9.62 -1.57
C ILE A 17 -9.00 9.93 -0.19
N ASN A 18 -7.78 9.44 0.07
CA ASN A 18 -7.07 9.72 1.32
C ASN A 18 -6.83 11.23 1.50
N TRP A 19 -6.64 12.00 0.43
CA TRP A 19 -6.50 13.45 0.50
C TRP A 19 -7.73 14.11 1.14
N LEU A 20 -8.94 13.74 0.70
CA LEU A 20 -10.18 14.29 1.25
C LEU A 20 -10.38 13.92 2.72
N ILE A 21 -10.08 12.67 3.07
CA ILE A 21 -10.21 12.14 4.44
C ILE A 21 -9.21 12.83 5.38
N ALA A 22 -7.94 12.89 4.99
CA ALA A 22 -6.90 13.50 5.80
C ALA A 22 -7.10 15.02 5.94
N THR A 23 -7.54 15.70 4.88
CA THR A 23 -7.85 17.13 4.94
C THR A 23 -8.99 17.44 5.92
N LEU A 24 -10.01 16.58 5.97
CA LEU A 24 -11.10 16.75 6.93
C LEU A 24 -10.69 16.46 8.38
N ASN A 25 -9.85 15.44 8.61
CA ASN A 25 -9.69 14.87 9.94
C ASN A 25 -8.31 15.14 10.57
N GLU A 26 -7.28 15.46 9.79
CA GLU A 26 -5.88 15.50 10.27
C GLU A 26 -5.17 16.83 9.98
N ALA A 27 -5.75 17.70 9.14
CA ALA A 27 -5.12 18.95 8.73
C ALA A 27 -5.11 20.03 9.83
N GLU A 28 -5.84 19.85 10.95
CA GLU A 28 -5.94 20.82 12.02
C GLU A 28 -4.59 21.10 12.70
N ALA A 29 -3.77 20.07 12.86
CA ALA A 29 -2.41 20.21 13.39
C ALA A 29 -1.49 21.11 12.53
N PHE A 30 -1.88 21.34 11.27
CA PHE A 30 -1.19 22.19 10.29
C PHE A 30 -1.89 23.53 10.07
N GLY A 31 -2.85 23.89 10.93
CA GLY A 31 -3.58 25.16 10.87
C GLY A 31 -4.80 25.20 9.92
N TYR A 32 -5.22 24.04 9.42
CA TYR A 32 -6.41 23.94 8.56
C TYR A 32 -7.52 23.18 9.29
N SER A 33 -8.43 23.90 9.94
CA SER A 33 -9.45 23.31 10.81
C SER A 33 -10.50 22.49 10.03
N HIS A 34 -11.11 21.51 10.72
CA HIS A 34 -12.22 20.73 10.18
C HIS A 34 -13.35 21.63 9.66
N ALA A 35 -13.70 22.69 10.40
CA ALA A 35 -14.74 23.63 9.98
C ALA A 35 -14.39 24.40 8.69
N GLN A 36 -13.12 24.72 8.47
CA GLN A 36 -12.65 25.30 7.20
C GLN A 36 -12.79 24.31 6.06
N ALA A 37 -12.38 23.05 6.28
CA ALA A 37 -12.52 21.99 5.29
C ALA A 37 -13.98 21.74 4.90
N GLU A 38 -14.89 21.66 5.86
CA GLU A 38 -16.33 21.52 5.59
C GLU A 38 -16.90 22.74 4.82
N LYS A 39 -16.53 23.96 5.22
CA LYS A 39 -16.99 25.19 4.56
C LYS A 39 -16.57 25.26 3.09
N VAL A 40 -15.38 24.77 2.77
CA VAL A 40 -14.88 24.71 1.37
C VAL A 40 -15.58 23.62 0.57
N GLY A 41 -16.10 22.58 1.22
CA GLY A 41 -16.90 21.53 0.57
C GLY A 41 -16.28 20.13 0.60
N TYR A 42 -15.15 19.91 1.26
CA TYR A 42 -14.46 18.61 1.28
C TYR A 42 -15.32 17.45 1.78
N LYS A 43 -16.23 17.70 2.74
CA LYS A 43 -17.15 16.67 3.22
C LYS A 43 -18.12 16.22 2.11
N ARG A 44 -18.72 17.17 1.41
CA ARG A 44 -19.61 16.86 0.28
C ARG A 44 -18.88 16.17 -0.86
N GLU A 45 -17.64 16.57 -1.13
CA GLU A 45 -16.80 15.93 -2.13
C GLU A 45 -16.47 14.49 -1.73
N LEU A 46 -16.11 14.26 -0.46
CA LEU A 46 -15.84 12.92 0.06
C LEU A 46 -17.06 11.99 -0.06
N GLU A 47 -18.24 12.48 0.36
CA GLU A 47 -19.49 11.71 0.25
C GLU A 47 -19.82 11.35 -1.21
N ALA A 48 -19.65 12.29 -2.11
CA ALA A 48 -19.87 12.08 -3.55
C ALA A 48 -18.83 11.12 -4.13
N ALA A 49 -17.55 11.25 -3.74
CA ALA A 49 -16.47 10.37 -4.16
C ALA A 49 -16.72 8.93 -3.72
N ILE A 50 -17.05 8.71 -2.45
CA ILE A 50 -17.35 7.36 -1.91
C ILE A 50 -18.48 6.73 -2.73
N LYS A 51 -19.58 7.45 -2.94
CA LYS A 51 -20.72 6.94 -3.71
C LYS A 51 -20.33 6.59 -5.14
N GLY A 52 -19.64 7.50 -5.82
CA GLY A 52 -19.24 7.32 -7.22
C GLY A 52 -18.22 6.18 -7.40
N LEU A 53 -17.25 6.07 -6.50
CA LEU A 53 -16.21 5.04 -6.56
C LEU A 53 -16.77 3.64 -6.26
N ARG A 54 -17.70 3.51 -5.33
CA ARG A 54 -18.45 2.26 -5.10
C ARG A 54 -19.17 1.82 -6.38
N GLU A 55 -19.94 2.73 -6.99
CA GLU A 55 -20.64 2.46 -8.23
C GLU A 55 -19.66 2.06 -9.36
N MET A 56 -18.50 2.73 -9.45
CA MET A 56 -17.46 2.36 -10.41
C MET A 56 -16.94 0.94 -10.19
N HIS A 57 -16.64 0.59 -8.93
CA HIS A 57 -16.19 -0.75 -8.56
C HIS A 57 -17.24 -1.81 -8.91
N GLU A 58 -18.50 -1.61 -8.50
CA GLU A 58 -19.62 -2.51 -8.81
C GLU A 58 -19.83 -2.75 -10.31
N ARG A 59 -19.58 -1.74 -11.13
CA ARG A 59 -19.66 -1.83 -12.59
C ARG A 59 -18.39 -2.39 -13.25
N GLY A 60 -17.36 -2.75 -12.46
CA GLY A 60 -16.09 -3.29 -12.94
C GLY A 60 -15.21 -2.27 -13.65
N ILE A 61 -15.38 -0.98 -13.38
CA ILE A 61 -14.43 0.07 -13.78
C ILE A 61 -13.20 -0.08 -12.89
N VAL A 62 -12.02 0.00 -13.48
CA VAL A 62 -10.75 -0.18 -12.76
C VAL A 62 -10.50 1.04 -11.86
N VAL A 63 -10.56 0.82 -10.54
CA VAL A 63 -10.22 1.81 -9.52
C VAL A 63 -8.98 1.29 -8.77
N LEU A 64 -7.91 2.09 -8.72
CA LEU A 64 -6.64 1.73 -8.10
C LEU A 64 -6.28 2.72 -6.97
N PRO A 65 -5.54 2.26 -5.95
CA PRO A 65 -5.09 3.15 -4.88
C PRO A 65 -4.13 4.23 -5.41
N GLY A 66 -4.25 5.43 -4.85
CA GLY A 66 -3.40 6.58 -5.16
C GLY A 66 -3.91 7.80 -4.40
N GLY A 67 -3.29 8.10 -3.26
CA GLY A 67 -3.81 9.01 -2.24
C GLY A 67 -3.29 10.44 -2.31
N ASP A 68 -2.55 10.84 -3.36
CA ASP A 68 -1.91 12.16 -3.48
C ASP A 68 -1.01 12.48 -2.29
N TYR A 69 -0.03 11.58 -2.05
CA TYR A 69 0.90 11.66 -0.93
C TYR A 69 2.06 12.62 -1.20
N GLY A 70 2.66 13.12 -0.11
CA GLY A 70 3.79 14.06 -0.14
C GLY A 70 3.44 15.45 0.38
N PHE A 71 2.26 15.63 0.93
CA PHE A 71 1.81 16.84 1.58
C PHE A 71 1.85 16.70 3.11
N ALA A 72 1.73 17.82 3.85
CA ALA A 72 1.91 17.87 5.30
C ALA A 72 1.06 16.85 6.07
N TRP A 73 -0.23 16.70 5.75
CA TRP A 73 -1.13 15.73 6.39
C TRP A 73 -1.36 14.44 5.59
N THR A 74 -0.68 14.28 4.47
CA THR A 74 -0.60 13.06 3.69
C THR A 74 0.87 12.69 3.39
N PRO A 75 1.69 12.40 4.43
CA PRO A 75 3.12 12.19 4.25
C PRO A 75 3.39 10.90 3.46
N HIS A 76 4.54 10.88 2.77
CA HIS A 76 5.05 9.66 2.16
C HIS A 76 5.23 8.55 3.21
N GLY A 77 5.06 7.28 2.80
CA GLY A 77 5.17 6.12 3.69
C GLY A 77 3.87 5.66 4.33
N THR A 78 2.76 6.37 4.11
CA THR A 78 1.44 6.01 4.67
C THR A 78 0.47 5.44 3.62
N TYR A 79 0.98 4.96 2.50
CA TYR A 79 0.19 4.54 1.31
C TYR A 79 -0.79 3.40 1.59
N ALA A 80 -0.50 2.52 2.57
CA ALA A 80 -1.37 1.41 2.93
C ALA A 80 -2.74 1.84 3.48
N ARG A 81 -2.90 3.13 3.86
CA ARG A 81 -4.19 3.71 4.25
C ARG A 81 -5.23 3.65 3.14
N ASP A 82 -4.80 3.79 1.89
CA ASP A 82 -5.72 3.67 0.74
C ASP A 82 -6.40 2.30 0.71
N LEU A 83 -5.70 1.23 1.07
CA LEU A 83 -6.26 -0.12 1.08
C LEU A 83 -7.36 -0.27 2.15
N GLU A 84 -7.18 0.35 3.31
CA GLU A 84 -8.22 0.42 4.33
C GLU A 84 -9.44 1.19 3.80
N HIS A 85 -9.24 2.32 3.14
CA HIS A 85 -10.35 3.09 2.56
C HIS A 85 -11.08 2.32 1.47
N PHE A 86 -10.36 1.56 0.65
CA PHE A 86 -10.95 0.71 -0.39
C PHE A 86 -11.87 -0.35 0.21
N VAL A 87 -11.43 -1.02 1.27
CA VAL A 87 -12.23 -2.03 1.96
C VAL A 87 -13.38 -1.38 2.72
N LYS A 88 -13.11 -0.43 3.60
CA LYS A 88 -14.12 0.12 4.51
C LYS A 88 -15.13 1.05 3.85
N LEU A 89 -14.70 1.80 2.81
CA LEU A 89 -15.51 2.84 2.20
C LEU A 89 -15.98 2.51 0.79
N LEU A 90 -15.17 1.81 -0.02
CA LEU A 90 -15.47 1.63 -1.43
C LEU A 90 -16.07 0.27 -1.78
N GLY A 91 -16.19 -0.66 -0.80
CA GLY A 91 -16.81 -1.96 -0.99
C GLY A 91 -15.92 -3.04 -1.59
N PHE A 92 -14.61 -2.81 -1.64
CA PHE A 92 -13.63 -3.85 -2.01
C PHE A 92 -13.53 -4.88 -0.89
N THR A 93 -13.30 -6.13 -1.25
CA THR A 93 -12.74 -7.12 -0.33
C THR A 93 -11.26 -6.85 -0.10
N GLU A 94 -10.68 -7.37 0.98
CA GLU A 94 -9.24 -7.30 1.25
C GLU A 94 -8.42 -7.86 0.08
N HIS A 95 -8.91 -8.96 -0.50
CA HIS A 95 -8.28 -9.60 -1.66
C HIS A 95 -8.28 -8.68 -2.89
N GLU A 96 -9.39 -8.05 -3.21
CA GLU A 96 -9.50 -7.10 -4.33
C GLU A 96 -8.62 -5.87 -4.11
N ALA A 97 -8.56 -5.35 -2.88
CA ALA A 97 -7.70 -4.22 -2.54
C ALA A 97 -6.20 -4.57 -2.73
N LEU A 98 -5.78 -5.79 -2.32
CA LEU A 98 -4.41 -6.27 -2.56
C LEU A 98 -4.11 -6.44 -4.05
N ILE A 99 -5.03 -7.00 -4.84
CA ILE A 99 -4.88 -7.10 -6.30
C ILE A 99 -4.78 -5.71 -6.92
N ALA A 100 -5.61 -4.77 -6.50
CA ALA A 100 -5.57 -3.39 -7.00
C ALA A 100 -4.21 -2.74 -6.73
N ALA A 101 -3.63 -2.94 -5.53
CA ALA A 101 -2.34 -2.38 -5.14
C ALA A 101 -1.12 -3.08 -5.77
N THR A 102 -1.29 -4.26 -6.33
CA THR A 102 -0.19 -5.05 -6.92
C THR A 102 -0.33 -5.20 -8.42
N ALA A 103 -1.07 -6.19 -8.89
CA ALA A 103 -1.27 -6.45 -10.32
C ALA A 103 -2.00 -5.30 -11.03
N GLY A 104 -2.93 -4.63 -10.35
CA GLY A 104 -3.64 -3.46 -10.87
C GLY A 104 -2.69 -2.29 -11.14
N VAL A 105 -1.89 -1.92 -10.14
CA VAL A 105 -0.89 -0.84 -10.29
C VAL A 105 0.17 -1.21 -11.33
N ALA A 106 0.58 -2.48 -11.44
CA ALA A 106 1.48 -2.92 -12.50
C ALA A 106 0.90 -2.66 -13.90
N THR A 107 -0.42 -2.79 -14.07
CA THR A 107 -1.11 -2.45 -15.32
C THR A 107 -1.07 -0.94 -15.57
N LEU A 108 -1.33 -0.12 -14.55
CA LEU A 108 -1.21 1.34 -14.65
C LEU A 108 0.20 1.78 -15.08
N MET A 109 1.22 1.09 -14.58
CA MET A 109 2.63 1.33 -14.93
C MET A 109 3.04 0.72 -16.28
N MET A 110 2.13 0.09 -17.02
CA MET A 110 2.39 -0.65 -18.26
C MET A 110 3.45 -1.77 -18.09
N ARG A 111 3.49 -2.39 -16.91
CA ARG A 111 4.47 -3.41 -16.51
C ARG A 111 3.83 -4.68 -15.97
N SER A 112 2.65 -5.02 -16.43
CA SER A 112 1.89 -6.20 -15.98
C SER A 112 2.54 -7.54 -16.32
N ASN A 113 3.60 -7.53 -17.13
CA ASN A 113 4.37 -8.72 -17.53
C ASN A 113 5.65 -8.94 -16.71
N ASP A 114 6.01 -8.01 -15.80
CA ASP A 114 7.21 -8.11 -14.96
C ASP A 114 7.05 -7.61 -13.53
N LEU A 115 5.88 -7.04 -13.18
CA LEU A 115 5.57 -6.52 -11.83
C LEU A 115 4.22 -7.02 -11.31
N GLY A 116 4.04 -6.93 -9.99
CA GLY A 116 2.76 -7.08 -9.30
C GLY A 116 2.34 -8.52 -9.02
N LYS A 117 3.17 -9.51 -9.33
CA LYS A 117 2.89 -10.94 -9.08
C LYS A 117 4.14 -11.66 -8.61
N ILE A 118 3.94 -12.72 -7.81
CA ILE A 118 4.98 -13.67 -7.44
C ILE A 118 4.94 -14.82 -8.43
N GLN A 119 5.74 -14.72 -9.49
CA GLN A 119 5.86 -15.80 -10.48
C GLN A 119 7.21 -15.74 -11.21
N PRO A 120 7.68 -16.85 -11.83
CA PRO A 120 8.93 -16.87 -12.60
C PRO A 120 8.96 -15.77 -13.66
N GLY A 121 10.10 -15.06 -13.76
CA GLY A 121 10.30 -13.97 -14.71
C GLY A 121 9.86 -12.59 -14.23
N TYR A 122 9.16 -12.50 -13.09
CA TYR A 122 8.78 -11.24 -12.47
C TYR A 122 9.87 -10.70 -11.56
N LYS A 123 9.84 -9.39 -11.29
CA LYS A 123 10.72 -8.74 -10.32
C LYS A 123 10.51 -9.34 -8.93
N GLY A 124 11.59 -9.50 -8.19
CA GLY A 124 11.57 -9.99 -6.80
C GLY A 124 11.16 -8.90 -5.80
N ASP A 125 10.05 -8.21 -6.09
CA ASP A 125 9.48 -7.17 -5.23
C ASP A 125 8.42 -7.83 -4.36
N CYS A 126 8.71 -8.00 -3.07
CA CYS A 126 7.77 -8.63 -2.15
C CYS A 126 7.94 -8.13 -0.73
N ILE A 127 6.91 -8.32 0.08
CA ILE A 127 6.92 -8.09 1.52
C ILE A 127 6.50 -9.36 2.24
N LEU A 128 7.14 -9.64 3.38
CA LEU A 128 6.70 -10.66 4.33
C LEU A 128 6.05 -9.94 5.51
N ILE A 129 4.82 -10.36 5.83
CA ILE A 129 3.98 -9.70 6.83
C ILE A 129 3.73 -10.67 7.97
N ASP A 130 3.79 -10.16 9.20
CA ASP A 130 3.40 -10.89 10.39
C ASP A 130 1.89 -10.73 10.62
N GLY A 131 1.13 -11.71 10.15
CA GLY A 131 -0.32 -11.75 10.17
C GLY A 131 -0.92 -11.96 8.78
N ASN A 132 -2.24 -11.92 8.70
CA ASN A 132 -2.97 -12.16 7.45
C ASN A 132 -3.70 -10.89 6.99
N PRO A 133 -3.24 -10.21 5.92
CA PRO A 133 -3.91 -9.01 5.41
C PRO A 133 -5.27 -9.29 4.76
N LEU A 134 -5.63 -10.56 4.55
CA LEU A 134 -6.97 -10.95 4.08
C LEU A 134 -8.01 -11.00 5.22
N ASP A 135 -7.55 -11.06 6.48
CA ASP A 135 -8.43 -10.98 7.65
C ASP A 135 -8.53 -9.52 8.17
N ASP A 136 -7.41 -8.77 8.05
CA ASP A 136 -7.34 -7.37 8.44
C ASP A 136 -6.32 -6.63 7.56
N ILE A 137 -6.83 -5.87 6.61
CA ILE A 137 -5.99 -5.09 5.69
C ILE A 137 -5.17 -4.00 6.40
N THR A 138 -5.61 -3.55 7.58
CA THR A 138 -4.95 -2.47 8.33
C THR A 138 -3.59 -2.84 8.87
N ILE A 139 -3.27 -4.13 8.98
CA ILE A 139 -1.94 -4.60 9.40
C ILE A 139 -0.82 -4.10 8.49
N LEU A 140 -1.13 -3.75 7.25
CA LEU A 140 -0.17 -3.18 6.28
C LEU A 140 0.28 -1.75 6.66
N GLN A 141 -0.43 -1.08 7.56
CA GLN A 141 -0.06 0.23 8.08
C GLN A 141 0.89 0.12 9.28
N ASP A 142 0.98 -1.05 9.90
CA ASP A 142 1.89 -1.28 11.02
C ASP A 142 3.26 -1.71 10.50
N HIS A 143 4.22 -0.79 10.51
CA HIS A 143 5.58 -1.05 10.07
C HIS A 143 6.27 -2.18 10.86
N SER A 144 5.85 -2.45 12.10
CA SER A 144 6.40 -3.56 12.90
C SER A 144 5.99 -4.93 12.37
N LYS A 145 4.87 -5.00 11.64
CA LYS A 145 4.35 -6.20 11.00
C LYS A 145 5.00 -6.50 9.64
N LEU A 146 5.65 -5.52 9.03
CA LEU A 146 6.37 -5.70 7.77
C LEU A 146 7.75 -6.29 8.07
N ASN A 147 7.85 -7.62 8.18
CA ASN A 147 9.06 -8.31 8.62
C ASN A 147 10.20 -8.22 7.61
N VAL A 148 9.91 -8.45 6.33
CA VAL A 148 10.91 -8.36 5.27
C VAL A 148 10.35 -7.52 4.13
N ILE A 149 11.17 -6.66 3.58
CA ILE A 149 10.87 -5.88 2.38
C ILE A 149 11.98 -6.17 1.36
N CYS A 150 11.60 -6.73 0.22
CA CYS A 150 12.49 -6.96 -0.91
C CYS A 150 12.11 -6.05 -2.06
N ILE A 151 13.10 -5.39 -2.67
CA ILE A 151 12.93 -4.56 -3.84
C ILE A 151 13.95 -5.00 -4.89
N ASN A 152 13.47 -5.36 -6.07
CA ASN A 152 14.29 -5.85 -7.17
C ASN A 152 15.19 -7.04 -6.75
N GLY A 153 14.64 -7.96 -5.92
CA GLY A 153 15.33 -9.12 -5.37
C GLY A 153 16.37 -8.81 -4.28
N ARG A 154 16.46 -7.57 -3.81
CA ARG A 154 17.35 -7.17 -2.72
C ARG A 154 16.57 -6.91 -1.45
N VAL A 155 17.08 -7.40 -0.32
CA VAL A 155 16.48 -7.15 1.00
C VAL A 155 16.79 -5.72 1.43
N HIS A 156 15.72 -4.91 1.61
CA HIS A 156 15.78 -3.56 2.16
C HIS A 156 15.51 -3.52 3.66
N LYS A 157 14.62 -4.38 4.13
CA LYS A 157 14.34 -4.58 5.55
C LYS A 157 14.42 -6.07 5.82
N ALA A 158 15.22 -6.46 6.79
CA ALA A 158 15.29 -7.84 7.29
C ALA A 158 14.39 -7.99 8.52
N GLY A 159 13.75 -9.17 8.65
CA GLY A 159 12.96 -9.53 9.81
C GLY A 159 13.78 -9.51 11.11
N ARG A 160 13.10 -9.60 12.25
CA ARG A 160 13.76 -9.71 13.54
C ARG A 160 14.55 -11.02 13.60
N LYS A 161 15.76 -11.01 14.18
CA LYS A 161 16.62 -12.20 14.34
C LYS A 161 15.91 -13.38 15.01
N GLU A 162 14.91 -13.09 15.85
CA GLU A 162 14.09 -14.09 16.57
C GLU A 162 13.24 -14.97 15.65
N TYR A 163 12.91 -14.51 14.44
CA TYR A 163 12.08 -15.24 13.47
C TYR A 163 12.91 -16.07 12.48
N VAL A 164 14.19 -15.82 12.36
CA VAL A 164 15.06 -16.54 11.39
C VAL A 164 15.52 -17.88 11.94
N ALA A 165 15.75 -17.99 13.24
CA ALA A 165 16.28 -19.18 13.88
C ALA A 165 15.40 -20.44 13.75
N PRO A 166 14.04 -20.38 13.88
CA PRO A 166 13.19 -21.57 13.76
C PRO A 166 13.02 -22.08 12.32
N LEU A 167 13.19 -21.21 11.33
CA LEU A 167 12.95 -21.54 9.91
C LEU A 167 14.17 -22.23 9.24
N LEU A 168 15.34 -22.13 9.86
CA LEU A 168 16.60 -22.64 9.34
C LEU A 168 17.19 -23.78 10.17
N ALA A 169 16.48 -24.24 11.19
CA ALA A 169 16.87 -25.45 11.92
C ALA A 169 16.63 -26.67 11.02
N ASP A 170 17.67 -27.48 10.80
CA ASP A 170 17.52 -28.78 10.19
C ASP A 170 16.70 -29.71 11.09
N GLN A 171 16.31 -30.88 10.58
CA GLN A 171 15.50 -31.86 11.32
C GLN A 171 16.21 -32.40 12.60
N ASP A 172 17.50 -32.13 12.77
CA ASP A 172 18.33 -32.53 13.90
C ASP A 172 18.56 -31.36 14.90
N GLY A 173 17.99 -30.18 14.67
CA GLY A 173 18.11 -29.02 15.55
C GLY A 173 19.44 -28.26 15.43
N ASN A 174 20.27 -28.57 14.42
CA ASN A 174 21.53 -27.88 14.15
C ASN A 174 21.29 -26.76 13.12
N ALA A 175 20.98 -25.56 13.58
CA ALA A 175 20.94 -24.39 12.72
C ALA A 175 22.35 -23.88 12.43
N GLN A 176 22.94 -24.29 11.32
CA GLN A 176 24.03 -23.54 10.72
C GLN A 176 23.41 -22.42 9.84
N VAL A 177 23.14 -21.27 10.45
CA VAL A 177 22.91 -20.05 9.70
C VAL A 177 24.26 -19.57 9.19
N ILE A 178 24.63 -19.96 7.99
CA ILE A 178 25.68 -19.24 7.26
C ILE A 178 25.05 -17.93 6.78
N MET A 179 24.86 -16.98 7.70
CA MET A 179 24.77 -15.59 7.31
C MET A 179 26.21 -15.17 7.00
N PRO A 180 26.54 -14.75 5.78
CA PRO A 180 27.78 -14.05 5.60
C PRO A 180 27.78 -12.88 6.60
N ASP A 181 28.89 -12.65 7.30
CA ASP A 181 29.12 -11.45 8.10
C ASP A 181 29.07 -10.24 7.16
N VAL A 182 27.87 -9.86 6.77
CA VAL A 182 27.62 -8.62 6.04
C VAL A 182 27.33 -7.59 7.11
N GLU A 183 28.39 -7.02 7.67
CA GLU A 183 28.30 -5.70 8.26
C GLU A 183 27.79 -4.77 7.17
N TYR A 184 26.61 -4.19 7.37
CA TYR A 184 26.06 -3.11 6.54
C TYR A 184 26.35 -1.74 7.22
N PRO A 185 27.59 -1.26 7.27
CA PRO A 185 27.89 0.03 7.90
C PRO A 185 27.37 1.23 7.11
N ASP A 186 26.94 1.02 5.87
CA ASP A 186 26.58 2.12 4.97
C ASP A 186 25.06 2.36 4.80
N VAL A 187 24.20 1.44 5.21
CA VAL A 187 22.74 1.60 5.01
C VAL A 187 22.20 2.65 5.98
N GLU A 188 22.61 2.61 7.24
CA GLU A 188 22.20 3.63 8.24
C GLU A 188 22.77 5.02 7.90
N ARG A 189 24.00 5.12 7.40
CA ARG A 189 24.59 6.38 6.96
C ARG A 189 23.94 6.97 5.71
N ARG A 190 23.43 6.15 4.81
CA ARG A 190 22.72 6.62 3.61
C ARG A 190 21.31 7.08 3.93
N MET A 191 20.63 6.42 4.89
CA MET A 191 19.32 6.87 5.34
C MET A 191 19.39 8.19 6.13
N GLN A 192 20.44 8.41 6.95
CA GLN A 192 20.63 9.68 7.66
C GLN A 192 21.03 10.87 6.77
N LYS A 193 21.43 10.65 5.51
CA LYS A 193 21.76 11.71 4.54
C LYS A 193 20.64 12.04 3.55
N ALA A 194 19.55 11.28 3.60
CA ALA A 194 18.40 11.45 2.69
C ALA A 194 17.22 12.18 3.35
N TYR A 195 17.39 12.62 4.62
CA TYR A 195 16.42 13.45 5.36
C TYR A 195 17.10 14.68 5.94
#